data_8c796f6099c5ccb42b3c07bb757b6497
#
_entry.id   8c796f6099c5ccb42b3c07bb757b6497
#
_cell.length_a   1.000
_cell.length_b   1.000
_cell.length_c   1.000
_cell.angle_alpha   90.00
_cell.angle_beta   90.00
_cell.angle_gamma   90.00
#
_symmetry.space_group_name_H-M   'P 1'
#
loop_
_entity.id
_entity.type
_entity.pdbx_description
1 polymer ?
#
loop_
_entity_poly.entity_id
_entity_poly.type
_entity_poly.pdbx_seq_one_letter_code
_entity_poly.pdbx_strand_id
1 'polypeptide(L)'
;MKLAIVGIQGLPNKYGGFETLASFLASYLSAEHEVTVYCSAKDMPLRTPEYNGAKLLYFSFSSHGMQGMIYDMLCLKHAVKNNEVVLFLGFGAGFLMPFLSKRSKHKIVLNFGGLDWQRNKWNTFSKAIIQLSEKLLVKNAGQIIADNPLIAKYISTTYNRLSALIAYGGDQVTKEPIAANEIATYPFLQSAYAFAVCRIQPDNNIVLLIEAFKDVTIPLVIVGNWNESAFGKT
;
A
#
# COMPACT_ATOMS: atom_id res chain seq x y z
N MET A 1 -11.85 19.96 6.40
CA MET A 1 -10.51 19.81 7.01
C MET A 1 -9.48 19.65 5.89
N LYS A 2 -8.19 19.95 6.20
CA LYS A 2 -7.07 19.66 5.28
C LYS A 2 -6.48 18.30 5.62
N LEU A 3 -6.59 17.35 4.67
CA LEU A 3 -6.11 15.98 4.81
C LEU A 3 -4.93 15.74 3.87
N ALA A 4 -3.95 14.99 4.33
CA ALA A 4 -2.86 14.50 3.51
C ALA A 4 -2.83 12.98 3.45
N ILE A 5 -2.52 12.40 2.29
CA ILE A 5 -2.21 10.98 2.12
C ILE A 5 -0.74 10.89 1.68
N VAL A 6 0.07 10.16 2.45
CA VAL A 6 1.53 10.05 2.29
C VAL A 6 1.95 8.58 2.39
N GLY A 7 3.04 8.19 1.74
CA GLY A 7 3.59 6.83 1.83
C GLY A 7 3.18 5.94 0.65
N ILE A 8 2.87 6.54 -0.49
CA ILE A 8 2.58 5.86 -1.75
C ILE A 8 3.46 6.38 -2.88
N GLN A 9 3.52 5.64 -3.96
CA GLN A 9 4.21 6.10 -5.18
C GLN A 9 3.50 7.31 -5.80
N GLY A 10 2.18 7.29 -5.88
CA GLY A 10 1.35 8.37 -6.42
C GLY A 10 0.06 7.90 -7.05
N LEU A 11 -0.73 8.87 -7.54
CA LEU A 11 -1.98 8.67 -8.27
C LEU A 11 -1.91 9.32 -9.67
N PRO A 12 -2.66 8.82 -10.68
CA PRO A 12 -3.50 7.61 -10.63
C PRO A 12 -2.68 6.36 -10.33
N ASN A 13 -3.30 5.42 -9.61
CA ASN A 13 -2.62 4.20 -9.21
C ASN A 13 -2.39 3.29 -10.43
N LYS A 14 -1.16 2.81 -10.55
CA LYS A 14 -0.81 1.80 -11.55
C LYS A 14 -0.66 0.42 -10.91
N TYR A 15 -0.38 0.38 -9.60
CA TYR A 15 -0.01 -0.84 -8.93
C TYR A 15 0.13 -0.61 -7.40
N GLY A 16 -0.31 -1.59 -6.59
CA GLY A 16 -0.13 -1.59 -5.15
C GLY A 16 -1.40 -1.40 -4.34
N GLY A 17 -1.48 -2.08 -3.18
CA GLY A 17 -2.65 -2.02 -2.30
C GLY A 17 -2.83 -0.64 -1.66
N PHE A 18 -1.75 0.03 -1.29
CA PHE A 18 -1.81 1.37 -0.72
C PHE A 18 -2.20 2.43 -1.75
N GLU A 19 -1.74 2.29 -3.00
CA GLU A 19 -2.15 3.15 -4.10
C GLU A 19 -3.64 2.98 -4.41
N THR A 20 -4.14 1.73 -4.39
CA THR A 20 -5.57 1.44 -4.55
C THR A 20 -6.38 2.05 -3.42
N LEU A 21 -5.98 1.84 -2.16
CA LEU A 21 -6.61 2.47 -1.00
C LEU A 21 -6.63 4.01 -1.13
N ALA A 22 -5.48 4.60 -1.46
CA ALA A 22 -5.35 6.05 -1.60
C ALA A 22 -6.23 6.61 -2.73
N SER A 23 -6.39 5.87 -3.84
CA SER A 23 -7.26 6.25 -4.95
C SER A 23 -8.73 6.35 -4.53
N PHE A 24 -9.23 5.34 -3.80
CA PHE A 24 -10.61 5.35 -3.29
C PHE A 24 -10.80 6.41 -2.20
N LEU A 25 -9.86 6.51 -1.25
CA LEU A 25 -9.93 7.52 -0.20
C LEU A 25 -9.84 8.96 -0.76
N ALA A 26 -8.98 9.19 -1.75
CA ALA A 26 -8.88 10.50 -2.41
C ALA A 26 -10.23 10.91 -3.01
N SER A 27 -10.86 10.03 -3.78
CA SER A 27 -12.18 10.27 -4.37
C SER A 27 -13.26 10.52 -3.32
N TYR A 28 -13.35 9.65 -2.32
CA TYR A 28 -14.39 9.71 -1.31
C TYR A 28 -14.25 10.93 -0.38
N LEU A 29 -13.04 11.18 0.12
CA LEU A 29 -12.79 12.24 1.08
C LEU A 29 -12.79 13.63 0.45
N SER A 30 -12.48 13.75 -0.85
CA SER A 30 -12.50 15.05 -1.54
C SER A 30 -13.90 15.64 -1.71
N ALA A 31 -14.95 14.84 -1.50
CA ALA A 31 -16.32 15.35 -1.50
C ALA A 31 -16.58 16.35 -0.34
N GLU A 32 -15.90 16.18 0.80
CA GLU A 32 -16.14 16.98 2.01
C GLU A 32 -14.87 17.66 2.56
N HIS A 33 -13.69 17.30 2.06
CA HIS A 33 -12.41 17.73 2.61
C HIS A 33 -11.43 18.19 1.52
N GLU A 34 -10.50 19.07 1.89
CA GLU A 34 -9.34 19.39 1.04
C GLU A 34 -8.30 18.28 1.16
N VAL A 35 -8.24 17.38 0.18
CA VAL A 35 -7.32 16.25 0.17
C VAL A 35 -6.08 16.56 -0.65
N THR A 36 -4.90 16.31 -0.09
CA THR A 36 -3.60 16.38 -0.80
C THR A 36 -2.93 15.02 -0.78
N VAL A 37 -2.61 14.48 -1.95
CA VAL A 37 -1.87 13.21 -2.09
C VAL A 37 -0.44 13.51 -2.50
N TYR A 38 0.52 12.93 -1.77
CA TYR A 38 1.95 13.09 -2.03
C TYR A 38 2.42 12.03 -3.01
N CYS A 39 3.08 12.46 -4.09
CA CYS A 39 3.48 11.62 -5.22
C CYS A 39 4.98 11.73 -5.49
N SER A 40 5.60 10.63 -5.93
CA SER A 40 6.97 10.60 -6.41
C SER A 40 7.05 11.16 -7.83
N ALA A 41 7.73 12.30 -8.00
CA ALA A 41 7.96 12.88 -9.33
C ALA A 41 8.87 11.99 -10.21
N LYS A 42 9.68 11.15 -9.58
CA LYS A 42 10.61 10.26 -10.28
C LYS A 42 9.92 9.01 -10.81
N ASP A 43 8.94 8.50 -10.06
CA ASP A 43 8.26 7.25 -10.39
C ASP A 43 6.95 7.50 -11.18
N MET A 44 6.47 8.76 -11.18
CA MET A 44 5.27 9.20 -11.90
C MET A 44 5.67 10.14 -13.06
N PRO A 45 5.95 9.61 -14.26
CA PRO A 45 6.38 10.42 -15.41
C PRO A 45 5.28 11.34 -15.91
N LEU A 46 4.02 10.90 -15.86
CA LEU A 46 2.85 11.71 -16.18
C LEU A 46 2.34 12.37 -14.90
N ARG A 47 2.40 13.69 -14.85
CA ARG A 47 2.00 14.46 -13.67
C ARG A 47 0.74 15.24 -13.99
N THR A 48 -0.29 14.98 -13.19
CA THR A 48 -1.51 15.78 -13.18
C THR A 48 -1.58 16.59 -11.89
N PRO A 49 -2.13 17.81 -11.89
CA PRO A 49 -2.27 18.60 -10.66
C PRO A 49 -3.31 18.03 -9.71
N GLU A 50 -4.26 17.27 -10.24
CA GLU A 50 -5.41 16.72 -9.52
C GLU A 50 -5.73 15.29 -9.96
N TYR A 51 -6.37 14.55 -9.05
CA TYR A 51 -6.96 13.23 -9.31
C TYR A 51 -8.20 13.05 -8.45
N ASN A 52 -9.36 12.86 -9.07
CA ASN A 52 -10.66 12.66 -8.39
C ASN A 52 -10.92 13.68 -7.27
N GLY A 53 -10.67 14.96 -7.52
CA GLY A 53 -10.86 16.05 -6.56
C GLY A 53 -9.73 16.22 -5.53
N ALA A 54 -8.78 15.33 -5.46
CA ALA A 54 -7.61 15.47 -4.60
C ALA A 54 -6.46 16.16 -5.33
N LYS A 55 -5.81 17.12 -4.67
CA LYS A 55 -4.59 17.78 -5.14
C LYS A 55 -3.42 16.82 -5.11
N LEU A 56 -2.63 16.75 -6.19
CA LEU A 56 -1.40 15.95 -6.24
C LEU A 56 -0.17 16.83 -6.05
N LEU A 57 0.69 16.47 -5.10
CA LEU A 57 1.92 17.20 -4.80
C LEU A 57 3.13 16.29 -5.00
N TYR A 58 4.06 16.70 -5.86
CA TYR A 58 5.16 15.87 -6.33
C TYR A 58 6.49 16.22 -5.65
N PHE A 59 7.19 15.19 -5.17
CA PHE A 59 8.54 15.27 -4.62
C PHE A 59 9.55 14.53 -5.50
N SER A 60 10.75 15.09 -5.66
CA SER A 60 11.76 14.65 -6.66
C SER A 60 12.52 13.36 -6.32
N PHE A 61 12.11 12.60 -5.31
CA PHE A 61 12.73 11.35 -4.90
C PHE A 61 11.90 10.16 -5.35
N SER A 62 12.57 9.00 -5.56
CA SER A 62 11.86 7.74 -5.80
C SER A 62 11.22 7.24 -4.51
N SER A 63 10.04 6.63 -4.64
CA SER A 63 9.33 5.94 -3.55
C SER A 63 9.93 4.56 -3.21
N HIS A 64 10.98 4.13 -3.92
CA HIS A 64 11.57 2.80 -3.79
C HIS A 64 12.92 2.81 -3.09
N GLY A 65 13.22 1.71 -2.39
CA GLY A 65 14.51 1.47 -1.74
C GLY A 65 14.90 2.53 -0.71
N MET A 66 16.18 2.86 -0.62
CA MET A 66 16.69 3.88 0.33
C MET A 66 16.15 5.28 0.03
N GLN A 67 15.93 5.62 -1.24
CA GLN A 67 15.33 6.90 -1.61
C GLN A 67 13.88 7.01 -1.12
N GLY A 68 13.15 5.89 -1.05
CA GLY A 68 11.80 5.84 -0.54
C GLY A 68 11.69 6.31 0.90
N MET A 69 12.64 5.97 1.76
CA MET A 69 12.65 6.47 3.14
C MET A 69 12.85 8.00 3.19
N ILE A 70 13.75 8.54 2.35
CA ILE A 70 13.98 9.99 2.26
C ILE A 70 12.72 10.68 1.72
N TYR A 71 12.13 10.11 0.67
CA TYR A 71 10.88 10.57 0.09
C TYR A 71 9.77 10.66 1.15
N ASP A 72 9.54 9.58 1.87
CA ASP A 72 8.51 9.50 2.91
C ASP A 72 8.75 10.50 4.04
N MET A 73 10.00 10.66 4.49
CA MET A 73 10.35 11.64 5.53
C MET A 73 10.09 13.08 5.07
N LEU A 74 10.45 13.42 3.83
CA LEU A 74 10.24 14.76 3.27
C LEU A 74 8.75 15.05 3.07
N CYS A 75 8.00 14.09 2.52
CA CYS A 75 6.55 14.18 2.35
C CYS A 75 5.85 14.33 3.70
N LEU A 76 6.18 13.50 4.69
CA LEU A 76 5.59 13.58 6.03
C LEU A 76 5.91 14.90 6.71
N LYS A 77 7.17 15.39 6.63
CA LYS A 77 7.58 16.68 7.19
C LYS A 77 6.80 17.85 6.60
N HIS A 78 6.57 17.82 5.29
CA HIS A 78 5.75 18.84 4.62
C HIS A 78 4.27 18.70 4.98
N ALA A 79 3.74 17.48 4.99
CA ALA A 79 2.34 17.20 5.25
C ALA A 79 1.89 17.66 6.64
N VAL A 80 2.65 17.36 7.70
CA VAL A 80 2.28 17.75 9.08
C VAL A 80 2.28 19.26 9.31
N LYS A 81 3.00 20.03 8.47
CA LYS A 81 2.99 21.49 8.54
C LYS A 81 1.75 22.12 7.89
N ASN A 82 1.30 21.52 6.79
CA ASN A 82 0.32 22.13 5.89
C ASN A 82 -1.09 21.52 6.02
N ASN A 83 -1.24 20.40 6.75
CA ASN A 83 -2.51 19.72 6.91
C ASN A 83 -2.87 19.53 8.38
N GLU A 84 -4.14 19.28 8.64
CA GLU A 84 -4.70 19.04 9.97
C GLU A 84 -4.58 17.55 10.36
N VAL A 85 -4.77 16.66 9.38
CA VAL A 85 -4.63 15.21 9.53
C VAL A 85 -3.74 14.66 8.41
N VAL A 86 -2.89 13.71 8.74
CA VAL A 86 -1.98 13.05 7.80
C VAL A 86 -2.15 11.54 7.92
N LEU A 87 -2.76 10.93 6.92
CA LEU A 87 -2.78 9.48 6.76
C LEU A 87 -1.44 9.04 6.16
N PHE A 88 -0.67 8.32 6.96
CA PHE A 88 0.63 7.78 6.56
C PHE A 88 0.54 6.28 6.31
N LEU A 89 0.86 5.85 5.09
CA LEU A 89 0.76 4.49 4.61
C LEU A 89 2.16 3.84 4.60
N GLY A 90 2.41 2.88 5.49
CA GLY A 90 3.70 2.18 5.58
C GLY A 90 4.65 2.71 6.65
N PHE A 91 5.96 2.43 6.51
CA PHE A 91 6.93 2.63 7.60
C PHE A 91 8.18 3.45 7.21
N GLY A 92 8.25 4.05 6.03
CA GLY A 92 9.46 4.70 5.54
C GLY A 92 9.90 5.96 6.32
N ALA A 93 8.97 6.65 7.01
CA ALA A 93 9.26 7.93 7.67
C ALA A 93 9.58 7.82 9.17
N GLY A 94 9.80 6.63 9.73
CA GLY A 94 9.98 6.46 11.18
C GLY A 94 11.12 7.27 11.77
N PHE A 95 12.23 7.39 11.07
CA PHE A 95 13.38 8.16 11.53
C PHE A 95 13.15 9.67 11.64
N LEU A 96 12.10 10.19 11.02
CA LEU A 96 11.69 11.59 11.22
C LEU A 96 10.98 11.80 12.57
N MET A 97 10.32 10.75 13.11
CA MET A 97 9.43 10.88 14.26
C MET A 97 10.07 11.53 15.51
N PRO A 98 11.34 11.20 15.90
CA PRO A 98 11.97 11.85 17.05
C PRO A 98 12.07 13.37 16.94
N PHE A 99 12.17 13.90 15.73
CA PHE A 99 12.37 15.32 15.43
C PHE A 99 11.06 16.11 15.28
N LEU A 100 9.90 15.45 15.28
CA LEU A 100 8.61 16.10 15.19
C LEU A 100 8.12 16.56 16.56
N SER A 101 7.45 17.72 16.60
CA SER A 101 6.77 18.21 17.80
C SER A 101 5.60 17.28 18.20
N LYS A 102 5.20 17.30 19.46
CA LYS A 102 4.02 16.55 19.95
C LYS A 102 2.77 16.87 19.11
N ARG A 103 2.55 18.16 18.80
CA ARG A 103 1.43 18.61 17.97
C ARG A 103 1.45 17.98 16.56
N SER A 104 2.63 17.90 15.93
CA SER A 104 2.78 17.26 14.62
C SER A 104 2.51 15.75 14.66
N LYS A 105 3.02 15.08 15.71
CA LYS A 105 2.80 13.64 15.92
C LYS A 105 1.32 13.30 16.09
N HIS A 106 0.57 14.14 16.79
CA HIS A 106 -0.88 13.96 16.97
C HIS A 106 -1.69 14.01 15.68
N LYS A 107 -1.21 14.68 14.65
CA LYS A 107 -1.85 14.74 13.34
C LYS A 107 -1.71 13.46 12.51
N ILE A 108 -0.76 12.58 12.88
CA ILE A 108 -0.41 11.41 12.09
C ILE A 108 -1.33 10.24 12.46
N VAL A 109 -2.04 9.74 11.46
CA VAL A 109 -2.78 8.48 11.48
C VAL A 109 -1.96 7.48 10.68
N LEU A 110 -1.33 6.53 11.37
CA LEU A 110 -0.53 5.48 10.76
C LEU A 110 -1.43 4.33 10.31
N ASN A 111 -1.46 4.01 9.03
CA ASN A 111 -2.02 2.75 8.54
C ASN A 111 -0.95 1.67 8.55
N PHE A 112 -1.15 0.67 9.41
CA PHE A 112 -0.21 -0.43 9.61
C PHE A 112 -0.49 -1.54 8.59
N GLY A 113 0.23 -1.52 7.47
CA GLY A 113 -0.06 -2.38 6.31
C GLY A 113 0.56 -3.78 6.36
N GLY A 114 1.00 -4.26 7.53
CA GLY A 114 1.58 -5.59 7.70
C GLY A 114 3.04 -5.60 8.15
N LEU A 115 3.61 -6.80 8.31
CA LEU A 115 4.98 -7.02 8.82
C LEU A 115 6.00 -7.00 7.67
N ASP A 116 6.24 -5.84 7.08
CA ASP A 116 7.11 -5.70 5.90
C ASP A 116 8.53 -6.24 6.12
N TRP A 117 9.06 -6.13 7.33
CA TRP A 117 10.38 -6.64 7.69
C TRP A 117 10.48 -8.17 7.67
N GLN A 118 9.38 -8.91 7.75
CA GLN A 118 9.38 -10.38 7.66
C GLN A 118 9.58 -10.90 6.24
N ARG A 119 9.43 -10.04 5.22
CA ARG A 119 9.50 -10.47 3.82
C ARG A 119 10.91 -10.96 3.47
N ASN A 120 10.97 -12.08 2.76
CA ASN A 120 12.24 -12.76 2.40
C ASN A 120 13.14 -11.95 1.46
N LYS A 121 12.60 -10.93 0.79
CA LYS A 121 13.40 -10.04 -0.07
C LYS A 121 14.38 -9.15 0.67
N TRP A 122 14.24 -9.00 1.99
CA TRP A 122 15.08 -8.13 2.80
C TRP A 122 16.21 -8.91 3.46
N ASN A 123 17.44 -8.39 3.38
CA ASN A 123 18.56 -8.87 4.17
C ASN A 123 18.42 -8.45 5.65
N THR A 124 19.22 -9.04 6.53
CA THR A 124 19.15 -8.81 7.99
C THR A 124 19.28 -7.33 8.37
N PHE A 125 20.15 -6.59 7.71
CA PHE A 125 20.35 -5.16 7.97
C PHE A 125 19.12 -4.34 7.59
N SER A 126 18.56 -4.57 6.41
CA SER A 126 17.32 -3.91 5.97
C SER A 126 16.14 -4.23 6.88
N LYS A 127 16.02 -5.48 7.33
CA LYS A 127 14.99 -5.89 8.31
C LYS A 127 15.09 -5.09 9.60
N ALA A 128 16.29 -4.94 10.15
CA ALA A 128 16.52 -4.15 11.37
C ALA A 128 16.14 -2.66 11.20
N ILE A 129 16.48 -2.07 10.06
CA ILE A 129 16.11 -0.68 9.73
C ILE A 129 14.59 -0.52 9.65
N ILE A 130 13.90 -1.44 8.95
CA ILE A 130 12.44 -1.39 8.81
C ILE A 130 11.77 -1.56 10.16
N GLN A 131 12.22 -2.51 10.99
CA GLN A 131 11.70 -2.71 12.36
C GLN A 131 11.89 -1.48 13.25
N LEU A 132 13.07 -0.84 13.17
CA LEU A 132 13.31 0.38 13.94
C LEU A 132 12.41 1.51 13.49
N SER A 133 12.23 1.67 12.18
CA SER A 133 11.34 2.67 11.59
C SER A 133 9.88 2.43 12.00
N GLU A 134 9.40 1.19 11.90
CA GLU A 134 8.09 0.74 12.40
C GLU A 134 7.91 1.11 13.88
N LYS A 135 8.87 0.72 14.74
CA LYS A 135 8.84 1.02 16.17
C LYS A 135 8.72 2.52 16.46
N LEU A 136 9.48 3.34 15.74
CA LEU A 136 9.47 4.80 15.92
C LEU A 136 8.12 5.39 15.49
N LEU A 137 7.54 4.94 14.39
CA LEU A 137 6.22 5.37 13.93
C LEU A 137 5.12 4.94 14.90
N VAL A 138 5.04 3.66 15.23
CA VAL A 138 4.01 3.11 16.09
C VAL A 138 4.02 3.77 17.47
N LYS A 139 5.20 4.00 18.06
CA LYS A 139 5.31 4.66 19.38
C LYS A 139 4.90 6.13 19.38
N ASN A 140 5.01 6.82 18.26
CA ASN A 140 4.88 8.27 18.20
C ASN A 140 3.67 8.77 17.40
N ALA A 141 3.05 7.97 16.53
CA ALA A 141 1.86 8.37 15.77
C ALA A 141 0.69 8.70 16.72
N GLY A 142 -0.13 9.68 16.34
CA GLY A 142 -1.31 10.07 17.09
C GLY A 142 -2.33 8.94 17.18
N GLN A 143 -2.65 8.33 16.04
CA GLN A 143 -3.56 7.20 15.91
C GLN A 143 -2.94 6.10 15.04
N ILE A 144 -3.41 4.88 15.21
CA ILE A 144 -2.97 3.73 14.41
C ILE A 144 -4.21 3.00 13.89
N ILE A 145 -4.19 2.64 12.60
CA ILE A 145 -5.18 1.78 11.97
C ILE A 145 -4.54 0.41 11.74
N ALA A 146 -5.22 -0.65 12.12
CA ALA A 146 -4.91 -2.03 11.76
C ALA A 146 -5.98 -2.54 10.79
N ASP A 147 -5.58 -3.20 9.73
CA ASP A 147 -6.47 -3.73 8.69
C ASP A 147 -7.10 -5.08 9.06
N ASN A 148 -6.55 -5.76 10.05
CA ASN A 148 -7.07 -7.05 10.53
C ASN A 148 -6.78 -7.27 12.03
N PRO A 149 -7.50 -8.23 12.68
CA PRO A 149 -7.35 -8.49 14.11
C PRO A 149 -5.96 -8.97 14.52
N LEU A 150 -5.23 -9.70 13.66
CA LEU A 150 -3.88 -10.20 13.97
C LEU A 150 -2.88 -9.04 14.03
N ILE A 151 -2.99 -8.07 13.13
CA ILE A 151 -2.18 -6.86 13.18
C ILE A 151 -2.52 -6.01 14.41
N ALA A 152 -3.80 -5.85 14.75
CA ALA A 152 -4.20 -5.15 15.97
C ALA A 152 -3.62 -5.82 17.23
N LYS A 153 -3.64 -7.17 17.29
CA LYS A 153 -3.01 -7.95 18.36
C LYS A 153 -1.50 -7.75 18.40
N TYR A 154 -0.83 -7.79 17.26
CA TYR A 154 0.62 -7.55 17.17
C TYR A 154 0.99 -6.16 17.71
N ILE A 155 0.28 -5.10 17.29
CA ILE A 155 0.51 -3.73 17.76
C ILE A 155 0.34 -3.65 19.28
N SER A 156 -0.71 -4.25 19.83
CA SER A 156 -0.99 -4.20 21.26
C SER A 156 0.05 -4.98 22.08
N THR A 157 0.43 -6.18 21.65
CA THR A 157 1.38 -7.04 22.38
C THR A 157 2.83 -6.57 22.25
N THR A 158 3.22 -6.05 21.08
CA THR A 158 4.62 -5.66 20.81
C THR A 158 4.93 -4.23 21.28
N TYR A 159 3.97 -3.33 21.12
CA TYR A 159 4.20 -1.89 21.34
C TYR A 159 3.41 -1.31 22.50
N ASN A 160 2.50 -2.09 23.11
CA ASN A 160 1.56 -1.63 24.14
C ASN A 160 0.77 -0.39 23.66
N ARG A 161 0.28 -0.43 22.41
CA ARG A 161 -0.52 0.63 21.78
C ARG A 161 -1.85 0.05 21.30
N LEU A 162 -2.90 0.85 21.38
CA LEU A 162 -4.19 0.53 20.78
C LEU A 162 -4.20 0.98 19.32
N SER A 163 -4.96 0.27 18.49
CA SER A 163 -5.25 0.62 17.10
C SER A 163 -6.75 0.52 16.82
N ALA A 164 -7.24 1.35 15.91
CA ALA A 164 -8.56 1.18 15.33
C ALA A 164 -8.53 0.03 14.32
N LEU A 165 -9.45 -0.92 14.43
CA LEU A 165 -9.60 -1.98 13.43
C LEU A 165 -10.47 -1.47 12.28
N ILE A 166 -9.85 -1.24 11.11
CA ILE A 166 -10.52 -0.80 9.88
C ILE A 166 -10.03 -1.70 8.76
N ALA A 167 -10.81 -2.73 8.44
CA ALA A 167 -10.51 -3.65 7.36
C ALA A 167 -10.68 -2.99 5.98
N TYR A 168 -9.92 -3.47 5.00
CA TYR A 168 -10.15 -3.06 3.61
C TYR A 168 -11.50 -3.60 3.12
N GLY A 169 -12.24 -2.75 2.41
CA GLY A 169 -13.47 -3.12 1.74
C GLY A 169 -13.22 -3.84 0.41
N GLY A 170 -14.27 -4.43 -0.12
CA GLY A 170 -14.29 -5.08 -1.44
C GLY A 170 -15.47 -4.62 -2.31
N ASP A 171 -16.18 -3.57 -1.88
CA ASP A 171 -17.42 -3.11 -2.53
C ASP A 171 -17.19 -2.58 -3.97
N GLN A 172 -15.96 -2.24 -4.30
CA GLN A 172 -15.56 -1.84 -5.65
C GLN A 172 -15.53 -3.02 -6.64
N VAL A 173 -15.56 -4.27 -6.15
CA VAL A 173 -15.60 -5.46 -7.00
C VAL A 173 -17.05 -5.78 -7.32
N THR A 174 -17.48 -5.38 -8.51
CA THR A 174 -18.82 -5.68 -9.02
C THR A 174 -18.77 -6.92 -9.90
N LYS A 175 -19.85 -7.72 -9.88
CA LYS A 175 -19.99 -8.85 -10.77
C LYS A 175 -20.53 -8.33 -12.10
N GLU A 176 -19.67 -8.25 -13.11
CA GLU A 176 -20.04 -7.84 -14.46
C GLU A 176 -20.37 -9.08 -15.32
N PRO A 177 -21.32 -8.97 -16.25
CA PRO A 177 -21.55 -10.00 -17.27
C PRO A 177 -20.30 -10.16 -18.15
N ILE A 178 -19.90 -11.41 -18.40
CA ILE A 178 -18.77 -11.70 -19.29
C ILE A 178 -19.20 -11.46 -20.73
N ALA A 179 -18.49 -10.61 -21.45
CA ALA A 179 -18.80 -10.31 -22.85
C ALA A 179 -18.42 -11.48 -23.78
N ALA A 180 -19.14 -11.64 -24.88
CA ALA A 180 -18.92 -12.76 -25.83
C ALA A 180 -17.51 -12.77 -26.45
N ASN A 181 -16.91 -11.59 -26.67
CA ASN A 181 -15.54 -11.45 -27.15
C ASN A 181 -14.50 -11.88 -26.11
N GLU A 182 -14.79 -11.72 -24.82
CA GLU A 182 -13.93 -12.19 -23.74
C GLU A 182 -13.95 -13.71 -23.65
N ILE A 183 -15.12 -14.32 -23.79
CA ILE A 183 -15.28 -15.77 -23.83
C ILE A 183 -14.51 -16.36 -25.04
N ALA A 184 -14.57 -15.71 -26.20
CA ALA A 184 -13.82 -16.15 -27.40
C ALA A 184 -12.29 -16.04 -27.16
N THR A 185 -11.84 -15.03 -26.45
CA THR A 185 -10.42 -14.82 -26.13
C THR A 185 -9.93 -15.74 -25.00
N TYR A 186 -10.78 -16.03 -24.03
CA TYR A 186 -10.48 -16.84 -22.85
C TYR A 186 -11.50 -17.96 -22.66
N PRO A 187 -11.37 -19.08 -23.40
CA PRO A 187 -12.37 -20.18 -23.40
C PRO A 187 -12.64 -20.78 -22.00
N PHE A 188 -11.67 -20.70 -21.06
CA PHE A 188 -11.85 -21.21 -19.69
C PHE A 188 -12.97 -20.48 -18.93
N LEU A 189 -13.40 -19.28 -19.34
CA LEU A 189 -14.49 -18.53 -18.74
C LEU A 189 -15.86 -19.24 -18.86
N GLN A 190 -15.98 -20.25 -19.73
CA GLN A 190 -17.21 -21.04 -19.88
C GLN A 190 -17.36 -22.15 -18.83
N SER A 191 -16.34 -22.47 -18.08
CA SER A 191 -16.32 -23.55 -17.10
C SER A 191 -15.85 -23.09 -15.72
N ALA A 192 -15.93 -23.97 -14.73
CA ALA A 192 -15.37 -23.69 -13.42
C ALA A 192 -13.83 -23.60 -13.51
N TYR A 193 -13.24 -22.60 -12.90
CA TYR A 193 -11.79 -22.42 -12.77
C TYR A 193 -11.41 -21.84 -11.42
N ALA A 194 -10.20 -22.11 -10.98
CA ALA A 194 -9.60 -21.43 -9.83
C ALA A 194 -8.86 -20.16 -10.33
N PHE A 195 -8.93 -19.09 -9.57
CA PHE A 195 -8.40 -17.79 -9.97
C PHE A 195 -7.50 -17.20 -8.89
N ALA A 196 -6.30 -16.76 -9.27
CA ALA A 196 -5.37 -16.03 -8.40
C ALA A 196 -4.88 -14.77 -9.09
N VAL A 197 -4.94 -13.63 -8.39
CA VAL A 197 -4.36 -12.34 -8.81
C VAL A 197 -3.28 -11.96 -7.84
N CYS A 198 -2.02 -11.91 -8.29
CA CYS A 198 -0.91 -11.57 -7.41
C CYS A 198 0.32 -11.10 -8.19
N ARG A 199 1.27 -10.53 -7.47
CA ARG A 199 2.62 -10.29 -8.03
C ARG A 199 3.31 -11.63 -8.25
N ILE A 200 3.94 -11.81 -9.42
CA ILE A 200 4.70 -13.02 -9.72
C ILE A 200 6.09 -12.90 -9.04
N GLN A 201 6.11 -13.28 -7.77
CA GLN A 201 7.29 -13.21 -6.89
C GLN A 201 7.30 -14.41 -5.93
N PRO A 202 8.48 -14.85 -5.45
CA PRO A 202 8.60 -16.01 -4.56
C PRO A 202 7.77 -15.91 -3.27
N ASP A 203 7.62 -14.70 -2.73
CA ASP A 203 6.88 -14.43 -1.49
C ASP A 203 5.35 -14.60 -1.63
N ASN A 204 4.83 -14.78 -2.84
CA ASN A 204 3.42 -15.09 -3.10
C ASN A 204 3.15 -16.59 -3.32
N ASN A 205 4.15 -17.45 -3.08
CA ASN A 205 4.02 -18.91 -3.13
C ASN A 205 3.48 -19.45 -4.47
N ILE A 206 3.83 -18.82 -5.59
CA ILE A 206 3.32 -19.20 -6.94
C ILE A 206 3.66 -20.64 -7.28
N VAL A 207 4.89 -21.09 -6.99
CA VAL A 207 5.32 -22.47 -7.25
C VAL A 207 4.47 -23.45 -6.45
N LEU A 208 4.26 -23.18 -5.16
CA LEU A 208 3.41 -24.01 -4.30
C LEU A 208 1.97 -24.07 -4.81
N LEU A 209 1.43 -22.95 -5.31
CA LEU A 209 0.10 -22.91 -5.90
C LEU A 209 0.02 -23.76 -7.15
N ILE A 210 1.00 -23.68 -8.06
CA ILE A 210 1.07 -24.51 -9.27
C ILE A 210 1.18 -25.99 -8.92
N GLU A 211 2.05 -26.32 -7.94
CA GLU A 211 2.23 -27.69 -7.48
C GLU A 211 0.96 -28.28 -6.86
N ALA A 212 0.23 -27.50 -6.06
CA ALA A 212 -1.03 -27.92 -5.47
C ALA A 212 -2.12 -28.22 -6.51
N PHE A 213 -2.02 -27.66 -7.72
CA PHE A 213 -2.99 -27.85 -8.79
C PHE A 213 -2.61 -28.95 -9.79
N LYS A 214 -1.45 -29.63 -9.63
CA LYS A 214 -1.02 -30.70 -10.57
C LYS A 214 -2.06 -31.81 -10.78
N ASP A 215 -2.73 -32.19 -9.68
CA ASP A 215 -3.70 -33.29 -9.67
C ASP A 215 -5.16 -32.78 -9.59
N VAL A 216 -5.38 -31.47 -9.75
CA VAL A 216 -6.70 -30.85 -9.70
C VAL A 216 -7.25 -30.75 -11.12
N THR A 217 -8.50 -31.18 -11.32
CA THR A 217 -9.14 -31.27 -12.66
C THR A 217 -9.63 -29.93 -13.19
N ILE A 218 -9.83 -28.92 -12.34
CA ILE A 218 -10.23 -27.59 -12.78
C ILE A 218 -9.01 -26.74 -13.17
N PRO A 219 -9.10 -25.91 -14.21
CA PRO A 219 -8.02 -25.02 -14.61
C PRO A 219 -7.63 -24.03 -13.51
N LEU A 220 -6.33 -23.77 -13.35
CA LEU A 220 -5.78 -22.69 -12.54
C LEU A 220 -5.41 -21.51 -13.44
N VAL A 221 -6.01 -20.35 -13.18
CA VAL A 221 -5.72 -19.10 -13.88
C VAL A 221 -4.98 -18.16 -12.94
N ILE A 222 -3.74 -17.80 -13.28
CA ILE A 222 -2.92 -16.89 -12.50
C ILE A 222 -2.73 -15.60 -13.29
N VAL A 223 -3.23 -14.49 -12.77
CA VAL A 223 -3.08 -13.15 -13.36
C VAL A 223 -2.04 -12.36 -12.60
N GLY A 224 -1.05 -11.84 -13.31
CA GLY A 224 0.03 -11.04 -12.76
C GLY A 224 1.02 -10.60 -13.85
N ASN A 225 1.96 -9.72 -13.49
CA ASN A 225 3.02 -9.32 -14.41
C ASN A 225 4.19 -10.32 -14.35
N TRP A 226 4.18 -11.29 -15.26
CA TRP A 226 5.21 -12.32 -15.37
C TRP A 226 6.58 -11.78 -15.82
N ASN A 227 6.62 -10.59 -16.42
CA ASN A 227 7.84 -9.96 -16.93
C ASN A 227 8.52 -9.03 -15.91
N GLU A 228 7.91 -8.80 -14.75
CA GLU A 228 8.40 -7.83 -13.76
C GLU A 228 9.68 -8.30 -13.05
N SER A 229 9.87 -9.60 -12.89
CA SER A 229 11.01 -10.19 -12.18
C SER A 229 11.66 -11.34 -12.94
N ALA A 230 12.93 -11.65 -12.61
CA ALA A 230 13.60 -12.84 -13.13
C ALA A 230 12.84 -14.12 -12.78
N PHE A 231 12.23 -14.19 -11.59
CA PHE A 231 11.43 -15.33 -11.12
C PHE A 231 10.22 -15.63 -12.02
N GLY A 232 9.55 -14.61 -12.56
CA GLY A 232 8.41 -14.81 -13.45
C GLY A 232 8.80 -15.28 -14.85
N LYS A 233 10.10 -15.19 -15.22
CA LYS A 233 10.63 -15.60 -16.53
C LYS A 233 11.22 -17.01 -16.54
N THR A 234 11.40 -17.62 -15.37
CA THR A 234 11.88 -19.00 -15.18
C THR A 234 10.72 -19.97 -15.08
#